data_2095da71fd72a628e16b57de8cd45542
#
_entry.id   2095da71fd72a628e16b57de8cd45542
#
_cell.length_a   1.000
_cell.length_b   1.000
_cell.length_c   1.000
_cell.angle_alpha   90.00
_cell.angle_beta   90.00
_cell.angle_gamma   90.00
#
_symmetry.space_group_name_H-M   'P 1'
#
loop_
_entity.id
_entity.type
_entity.pdbx_description
1 polymer ?
#
loop_
_entity_poly.entity_id
_entity_poly.type
_entity_poly.pdbx_seq_one_letter_code
_entity_poly.pdbx_strand_id
1 'polypeptide(L)'
;MRSSTIEDVKITISNTSTWLRSIEVEIPRERIEAEQKRILETFRKKVKVDGFRQGKVPDHIIEQRYGQDIRAEAIDAVLPEIFTKALEDKEIRPLAPPRVENLEYAEEGPMTVSATVEVMPEFEVKGYQGLKLEKTVRPVLEADIEGAIDEL
;
A
#
# COMPACT_ATOMS: atom_id res chain seq x y z
N MET A 1 15.67 -12.89 -14.92
CA MET A 1 16.02 -11.52 -15.36
C MET A 1 14.78 -10.87 -15.93
N ARG A 2 14.08 -10.07 -15.16
CA ARG A 2 12.96 -9.25 -15.62
C ARG A 2 13.26 -7.82 -15.21
N SER A 3 13.92 -7.13 -16.11
CA SER A 3 14.08 -5.68 -16.04
C SER A 3 12.74 -5.06 -16.41
N SER A 4 11.89 -4.82 -15.43
CA SER A 4 10.70 -3.97 -15.63
C SER A 4 11.18 -2.54 -15.44
N THR A 5 11.49 -1.92 -16.53
CA THR A 5 11.87 -0.53 -16.64
C THR A 5 10.72 0.34 -16.13
N ILE A 6 10.94 1.05 -15.02
CA ILE A 6 10.01 2.08 -14.50
C ILE A 6 10.40 3.45 -15.08
N GLU A 7 11.05 3.45 -16.21
CA GLU A 7 11.52 4.70 -16.84
C GLU A 7 10.40 5.68 -17.22
N ASP A 8 9.13 5.23 -17.26
CA ASP A 8 8.02 6.05 -17.72
C ASP A 8 7.03 6.46 -16.61
N VAL A 9 7.27 6.10 -15.35
CA VAL A 9 6.37 6.45 -14.24
C VAL A 9 6.86 7.71 -13.56
N LYS A 10 6.07 8.78 -13.60
CA LYS A 10 6.38 10.02 -12.90
C LYS A 10 5.87 9.97 -11.47
N ILE A 11 6.76 10.14 -10.51
CA ILE A 11 6.46 10.05 -9.09
C ILE A 11 6.75 11.40 -8.43
N THR A 12 5.75 11.98 -7.80
CA THR A 12 5.86 13.22 -7.01
C THR A 12 5.56 12.89 -5.55
N ILE A 13 6.48 13.23 -4.66
CA ILE A 13 6.30 13.03 -3.22
C ILE A 13 6.31 14.41 -2.54
N SER A 14 5.29 14.68 -1.76
CA SER A 14 5.15 15.90 -0.99
C SER A 14 5.01 15.61 0.51
N ASN A 15 5.56 16.52 1.32
CA ASN A 15 5.49 16.42 2.76
C ASN A 15 4.20 17.07 3.26
N THR A 16 3.23 16.26 3.67
CA THR A 16 1.97 16.76 4.22
C THR A 16 2.11 17.11 5.70
N SER A 17 2.87 16.29 6.45
CA SER A 17 3.18 16.54 7.85
C SER A 17 4.51 15.89 8.25
N THR A 18 4.93 15.98 9.51
CA THR A 18 6.16 15.38 10.03
C THR A 18 6.19 13.85 9.86
N TRP A 19 5.01 13.22 9.92
CA TRP A 19 4.85 11.76 9.88
C TRP A 19 4.05 11.24 8.68
N LEU A 20 3.53 12.15 7.83
CA LEU A 20 2.69 11.81 6.68
C LEU A 20 3.30 12.38 5.39
N ARG A 21 3.40 11.53 4.37
CA ARG A 21 3.82 11.89 3.02
C ARG A 21 2.68 11.61 2.05
N SER A 22 2.45 12.53 1.12
CA SER A 22 1.57 12.29 -0.01
C SER A 22 2.41 11.88 -1.22
N ILE A 23 2.00 10.82 -1.88
CA ILE A 23 2.64 10.26 -3.07
C ILE A 23 1.63 10.38 -4.21
N GLU A 24 2.03 11.07 -5.27
CA GLU A 24 1.26 11.14 -6.50
C GLU A 24 2.05 10.44 -7.60
N VAL A 25 1.40 9.51 -8.28
CA VAL A 25 2.00 8.65 -9.30
C VAL A 25 1.20 8.79 -10.60
N GLU A 26 1.88 9.16 -11.68
CA GLU A 26 1.33 9.13 -13.03
C GLU A 26 1.81 7.85 -13.72
N ILE A 27 0.89 6.94 -14.03
CA ILE A 27 1.17 5.64 -14.63
C ILE A 27 0.79 5.69 -16.11
N PRO A 28 1.73 5.43 -17.03
CA PRO A 28 1.43 5.37 -18.44
C PRO A 28 0.37 4.31 -18.75
N ARG A 29 -0.50 4.62 -19.69
CA ARG A 29 -1.59 3.75 -20.11
C ARG A 29 -1.08 2.39 -20.63
N GLU A 30 0.01 2.40 -21.36
CA GLU A 30 0.63 1.21 -21.95
C GLU A 30 0.97 0.15 -20.91
N ARG A 31 1.36 0.58 -19.70
CA ARG A 31 1.70 -0.34 -18.62
C ARG A 31 0.46 -1.04 -18.07
N ILE A 32 -0.64 -0.30 -17.93
CA ILE A 32 -1.91 -0.85 -17.48
C ILE A 32 -2.49 -1.80 -18.54
N GLU A 33 -2.44 -1.41 -19.80
CA GLU A 33 -2.90 -2.23 -20.93
C GLU A 33 -2.09 -3.54 -21.06
N ALA A 34 -0.79 -3.49 -20.82
CA ALA A 34 0.05 -4.69 -20.82
C ALA A 34 -0.37 -5.68 -19.73
N GLU A 35 -0.68 -5.19 -18.53
CA GLU A 35 -1.15 -6.05 -17.45
C GLU A 35 -2.60 -6.50 -17.67
N GLN A 36 -3.47 -5.65 -18.21
CA GLN A 36 -4.83 -6.05 -18.63
C GLN A 36 -4.80 -7.21 -19.62
N LYS A 37 -3.92 -7.19 -20.61
CA LYS A 37 -3.76 -8.29 -21.58
C LYS A 37 -3.35 -9.60 -20.88
N ARG A 38 -2.45 -9.52 -19.92
CA ARG A 38 -1.99 -10.68 -19.15
C ARG A 38 -3.11 -11.27 -18.28
N ILE A 39 -3.89 -10.41 -17.66
CA ILE A 39 -5.04 -10.80 -16.85
C ILE A 39 -6.14 -11.38 -17.73
N LEU A 40 -6.43 -10.77 -18.88
CA LEU A 40 -7.37 -11.28 -19.88
C LEU A 40 -7.06 -12.72 -20.28
N GLU A 41 -5.79 -13.06 -20.52
CA GLU A 41 -5.38 -14.42 -20.82
C GLU A 41 -5.67 -15.39 -19.68
N THR A 42 -5.56 -14.92 -18.44
CA THR A 42 -5.86 -15.71 -17.25
C THR A 42 -7.36 -15.92 -17.10
N PHE A 43 -8.15 -14.86 -17.31
CA PHE A 43 -9.62 -14.93 -17.33
C PHE A 43 -10.11 -15.88 -18.41
N ARG A 44 -9.56 -15.81 -19.63
CA ARG A 44 -9.92 -16.70 -20.73
C ARG A 44 -9.80 -18.18 -20.38
N LYS A 45 -8.82 -18.56 -19.55
CA LYS A 45 -8.62 -19.94 -19.09
C LYS A 45 -9.58 -20.35 -17.98
N LYS A 46 -10.00 -19.40 -17.13
CA LYS A 46 -10.80 -19.66 -15.93
C LYS A 46 -12.30 -19.52 -16.14
N VAL A 47 -12.73 -18.55 -16.97
CA VAL A 47 -14.12 -18.15 -17.08
C VAL A 47 -14.94 -19.16 -17.90
N LYS A 48 -16.13 -19.46 -17.38
CA LYS A 48 -17.18 -20.18 -18.11
C LYS A 48 -18.20 -19.17 -18.62
N VAL A 49 -18.43 -19.16 -19.93
CA VAL A 49 -19.45 -18.33 -20.57
C VAL A 49 -20.39 -19.26 -21.32
N ASP A 50 -21.70 -19.10 -21.09
CA ASP A 50 -22.72 -19.90 -21.76
C ASP A 50 -22.60 -19.78 -23.29
N GLY A 51 -22.65 -20.90 -23.97
CA GLY A 51 -22.46 -20.97 -25.42
C GLY A 51 -21.00 -21.11 -25.89
N PHE A 52 -20.02 -21.05 -24.98
CA PHE A 52 -18.62 -21.21 -25.33
C PHE A 52 -17.92 -22.29 -24.49
N ARG A 53 -17.02 -23.03 -25.12
CA ARG A 53 -16.15 -23.98 -24.40
C ARG A 53 -15.11 -23.18 -23.60
N GLN A 54 -14.88 -23.59 -22.35
CA GLN A 54 -13.84 -23.01 -21.49
C GLN A 54 -12.48 -22.91 -22.21
N GLY A 55 -11.84 -21.74 -22.16
CA GLY A 55 -10.58 -21.47 -22.86
C GLY A 55 -10.72 -21.12 -24.35
N LYS A 56 -11.95 -21.11 -24.91
CA LYS A 56 -12.23 -20.75 -26.31
C LYS A 56 -13.21 -19.58 -26.45
N VAL A 57 -13.41 -18.85 -25.37
CA VAL A 57 -14.22 -17.62 -25.37
C VAL A 57 -13.45 -16.54 -26.12
N PRO A 58 -14.06 -15.84 -27.10
CA PRO A 58 -13.43 -14.71 -27.76
C PRO A 58 -13.16 -13.55 -26.79
N ASP A 59 -12.03 -12.87 -26.96
CA ASP A 59 -11.58 -11.83 -26.04
C ASP A 59 -12.57 -10.69 -25.89
N HIS A 60 -13.23 -10.25 -26.99
CA HIS A 60 -14.25 -9.20 -26.95
C HIS A 60 -15.47 -9.55 -26.06
N ILE A 61 -15.84 -10.83 -25.94
CA ILE A 61 -16.93 -11.28 -25.06
C ILE A 61 -16.49 -11.22 -23.60
N ILE A 62 -15.22 -11.55 -23.33
CA ILE A 62 -14.64 -11.46 -21.99
C ILE A 62 -14.54 -9.99 -21.57
N GLU A 63 -14.03 -9.14 -22.43
CA GLU A 63 -13.92 -7.69 -22.20
C GLU A 63 -15.28 -7.04 -21.97
N GLN A 64 -16.30 -7.42 -22.75
CA GLN A 64 -17.65 -6.89 -22.58
C GLN A 64 -18.27 -7.26 -21.23
N ARG A 65 -18.00 -8.46 -20.72
CA ARG A 65 -18.59 -8.96 -19.47
C ARG A 65 -17.74 -8.65 -18.23
N TYR A 66 -16.42 -8.71 -18.36
CA TYR A 66 -15.46 -8.65 -17.26
C TYR A 66 -14.42 -7.54 -17.42
N GLY A 67 -14.61 -6.63 -18.38
CA GLY A 67 -13.63 -5.59 -18.66
C GLY A 67 -13.35 -4.66 -17.48
N GLN A 68 -14.36 -4.38 -16.65
CA GLN A 68 -14.18 -3.61 -15.42
C GLN A 68 -13.38 -4.38 -14.37
N ASP A 69 -13.67 -5.66 -14.18
CA ASP A 69 -12.97 -6.52 -13.24
C ASP A 69 -11.51 -6.72 -13.64
N ILE A 70 -11.27 -6.95 -14.94
CA ILE A 70 -9.91 -7.08 -15.51
C ILE A 70 -9.12 -5.79 -15.30
N ARG A 71 -9.75 -4.64 -15.48
CA ARG A 71 -9.12 -3.34 -15.26
C ARG A 71 -8.78 -3.13 -13.78
N ALA A 72 -9.72 -3.41 -12.90
CA ALA A 72 -9.50 -3.30 -11.45
C ALA A 72 -8.35 -4.22 -11.00
N GLU A 73 -8.36 -5.48 -11.43
CA GLU A 73 -7.30 -6.45 -11.09
C GLU A 73 -5.93 -6.04 -11.65
N ALA A 74 -5.90 -5.40 -12.85
CA ALA A 74 -4.67 -4.87 -13.42
C ALA A 74 -4.10 -3.70 -12.60
N ILE A 75 -4.95 -2.80 -12.15
CA ILE A 75 -4.57 -1.69 -11.28
C ILE A 75 -4.04 -2.23 -9.96
N ASP A 76 -4.77 -3.14 -9.32
CA ASP A 76 -4.38 -3.75 -8.05
C ASP A 76 -3.07 -4.53 -8.14
N ALA A 77 -2.74 -5.11 -9.29
CA ALA A 77 -1.47 -5.79 -9.52
C ALA A 77 -0.29 -4.82 -9.73
N VAL A 78 -0.53 -3.69 -10.40
CA VAL A 78 0.52 -2.72 -10.76
C VAL A 78 0.88 -1.77 -9.61
N LEU A 79 -0.13 -1.32 -8.83
CA LEU A 79 0.07 -0.31 -7.79
C LEU A 79 1.09 -0.69 -6.71
N PRO A 80 1.06 -1.90 -6.11
CA PRO A 80 2.03 -2.26 -5.07
C PRO A 80 3.47 -2.24 -5.56
N GLU A 81 3.69 -2.67 -6.81
CA GLU A 81 5.02 -2.68 -7.44
C GLU A 81 5.57 -1.26 -7.59
N ILE A 82 4.72 -0.33 -8.04
CA ILE A 82 5.10 1.07 -8.25
C ILE A 82 5.35 1.77 -6.91
N PHE A 83 4.46 1.60 -5.93
CA PHE A 83 4.65 2.22 -4.62
C PHE A 83 5.90 1.71 -3.92
N THR A 84 6.17 0.40 -3.97
CA THR A 84 7.38 -0.17 -3.37
C THR A 84 8.62 0.49 -3.95
N LYS A 85 8.70 0.59 -5.28
CA LYS A 85 9.85 1.22 -5.94
C LYS A 85 9.92 2.71 -5.70
N ALA A 86 8.78 3.41 -5.70
CA ALA A 86 8.73 4.84 -5.39
C ALA A 86 9.31 5.16 -3.99
N LEU A 87 9.01 4.31 -3.02
CA LEU A 87 9.50 4.43 -1.66
C LEU A 87 10.99 4.06 -1.55
N GLU A 88 11.41 3.00 -2.25
CA GLU A 88 12.82 2.58 -2.31
C GLU A 88 13.71 3.65 -2.95
N ASP A 89 13.31 4.20 -4.09
CA ASP A 89 14.06 5.25 -4.82
C ASP A 89 14.25 6.53 -3.99
N LYS A 90 13.36 6.81 -3.06
CA LYS A 90 13.40 7.97 -2.18
C LYS A 90 13.89 7.64 -0.76
N GLU A 91 14.33 6.40 -0.53
CA GLU A 91 14.80 5.92 0.77
C GLU A 91 13.79 6.12 1.92
N ILE A 92 12.50 6.15 1.57
CA ILE A 92 11.41 6.31 2.53
C ILE A 92 11.05 4.95 3.11
N ARG A 93 11.08 4.83 4.44
CA ARG A 93 10.67 3.64 5.17
C ARG A 93 9.25 3.83 5.70
N PRO A 94 8.25 3.21 5.06
CA PRO A 94 6.88 3.33 5.51
C PRO A 94 6.66 2.49 6.78
N LEU A 95 5.78 2.96 7.68
CA LEU A 95 5.32 2.23 8.85
C LEU A 95 4.16 1.28 8.51
N ALA A 96 3.39 1.64 7.49
CA ALA A 96 2.26 0.87 6.98
C ALA A 96 2.21 0.96 5.44
N PRO A 97 1.52 0.04 4.77
CA PRO A 97 1.30 0.13 3.33
C PRO A 97 0.66 1.45 2.93
N PRO A 98 1.03 2.05 1.77
CA PRO A 98 0.40 3.26 1.27
C PRO A 98 -1.11 3.12 1.18
N ARG A 99 -1.85 4.14 1.64
CA ARG A 99 -3.30 4.22 1.51
C ARG A 99 -3.65 5.02 0.27
N VAL A 100 -4.26 4.38 -0.71
CA VAL A 100 -4.78 5.07 -1.90
C VAL A 100 -5.98 5.93 -1.50
N GLU A 101 -5.92 7.23 -1.82
CA GLU A 101 -6.98 8.20 -1.55
C GLU A 101 -7.80 8.50 -2.78
N ASN A 102 -7.13 8.68 -3.91
CA ASN A 102 -7.79 9.00 -5.16
C ASN A 102 -7.14 8.24 -6.32
N LEU A 103 -7.97 7.84 -7.27
CA LEU A 103 -7.57 7.19 -8.50
C LEU A 103 -8.35 7.81 -9.65
N GLU A 104 -7.63 8.52 -10.51
CA GLU A 104 -8.18 9.15 -11.69
C GLU A 104 -7.70 8.43 -12.93
N TYR A 105 -8.64 7.85 -13.66
CA TYR A 105 -8.39 7.17 -14.91
C TYR A 105 -8.92 8.03 -16.06
N ALA A 106 -8.01 8.65 -16.80
CA ALA A 106 -8.36 9.36 -18.02
C ALA A 106 -8.52 8.37 -19.19
N GLU A 107 -9.55 8.53 -20.01
CA GLU A 107 -9.78 7.64 -21.18
C GLU A 107 -8.65 7.72 -22.21
N GLU A 108 -8.03 8.87 -22.37
CA GLU A 108 -6.94 9.14 -23.33
C GLU A 108 -5.65 9.66 -22.65
N GLY A 109 -5.41 9.33 -21.38
CA GLY A 109 -4.25 9.85 -20.65
C GLY A 109 -3.60 8.84 -19.71
N PRO A 110 -2.54 9.25 -19.01
CA PRO A 110 -1.99 8.45 -17.93
C PRO A 110 -3.00 8.33 -16.79
N MET A 111 -2.90 7.26 -16.03
CA MET A 111 -3.64 7.11 -14.78
C MET A 111 -2.90 7.84 -13.67
N THR A 112 -3.60 8.71 -12.95
CA THR A 112 -3.06 9.40 -11.77
C THR A 112 -3.58 8.75 -10.50
N VAL A 113 -2.67 8.40 -9.61
CA VAL A 113 -2.99 7.81 -8.31
C VAL A 113 -2.37 8.65 -7.22
N SER A 114 -3.21 9.08 -6.28
CA SER A 114 -2.78 9.76 -5.06
C SER A 114 -2.89 8.81 -3.87
N ALA A 115 -1.81 8.68 -3.13
CA ALA A 115 -1.77 7.86 -1.93
C ALA A 115 -1.07 8.60 -0.79
N THR A 116 -1.43 8.26 0.43
CA THR A 116 -0.73 8.72 1.63
C THR A 116 0.03 7.57 2.28
N VAL A 117 1.19 7.89 2.83
CA VAL A 117 2.05 6.95 3.53
C VAL A 117 2.48 7.54 4.87
N GLU A 118 2.42 6.71 5.90
CA GLU A 118 2.91 7.05 7.23
C GLU A 118 4.39 6.69 7.33
N VAL A 119 5.18 7.63 7.79
CA VAL A 119 6.63 7.48 7.96
C VAL A 119 7.04 7.78 9.39
N MET A 120 8.13 7.19 9.83
CA MET A 120 8.69 7.52 11.13
C MET A 120 9.23 8.96 11.11
N PRO A 121 8.76 9.83 12.00
CA PRO A 121 9.29 11.19 12.09
C PRO A 121 10.71 11.18 12.64
N GLU A 122 11.57 11.99 12.06
CA GLU A 122 12.87 12.30 12.65
C GLU A 122 12.67 13.35 13.75
N PHE A 123 13.10 13.06 14.96
CA PHE A 123 13.04 13.98 16.08
C PHE A 123 14.28 13.87 16.96
N GLU A 124 14.72 15.01 17.45
CA GLU A 124 15.75 15.08 18.47
C GLU A 124 15.13 15.10 19.87
N VAL A 125 15.51 14.14 20.70
CA VAL A 125 15.12 14.15 22.12
C VAL A 125 15.97 15.17 22.87
N LYS A 126 15.33 16.22 23.36
CA LYS A 126 16.00 17.29 24.15
C LYS A 126 15.57 17.22 25.61
N GLY A 127 16.48 17.60 26.51
CA GLY A 127 16.14 17.74 27.93
C GLY A 127 15.98 16.45 28.71
N TYR A 128 16.42 15.28 28.19
CA TYR A 128 16.33 14.00 28.88
C TYR A 128 17.48 13.75 29.87
N GLN A 129 18.56 14.56 29.78
CA GLN A 129 19.67 14.49 30.72
C GLN A 129 19.41 15.39 31.94
N GLY A 130 19.67 14.88 33.13
CA GLY A 130 19.51 15.63 34.39
C GLY A 130 18.08 15.74 34.90
N LEU A 131 17.16 14.90 34.38
CA LEU A 131 15.82 14.80 34.96
C LEU A 131 15.88 14.36 36.43
N LYS A 132 15.29 15.15 37.33
CA LYS A 132 15.09 14.74 38.70
C LYS A 132 13.88 13.83 38.77
N LEU A 133 14.14 12.56 39.08
CA LEU A 133 13.08 11.56 39.22
C LEU A 133 12.88 11.30 40.73
N GLU A 134 11.66 11.47 41.18
CA GLU A 134 11.25 11.06 42.54
C GLU A 134 10.54 9.71 42.43
N LYS A 135 11.13 8.71 43.10
CA LYS A 135 10.52 7.38 43.24
C LYS A 135 9.69 7.33 44.51
N THR A 136 8.38 7.38 44.37
CA THR A 136 7.48 7.14 45.49
C THR A 136 7.48 5.62 45.76
N VAL A 137 8.06 5.24 46.91
CA VAL A 137 8.03 3.85 47.39
C VAL A 137 6.93 3.77 48.45
N ARG A 138 5.91 2.96 48.16
CA ARG A 138 4.92 2.62 49.18
C ARG A 138 5.58 1.72 50.23
N PRO A 139 5.63 2.10 51.50
CA PRO A 139 6.13 1.20 52.55
C PRO A 139 5.19 0.00 52.68
N VAL A 140 5.75 -1.16 52.87
CA VAL A 140 4.99 -2.37 53.18
C VAL A 140 4.44 -2.23 54.60
N LEU A 141 3.14 -2.27 54.74
CA LEU A 141 2.45 -2.19 56.03
C LEU A 141 2.29 -3.61 56.61
N GLU A 142 2.15 -3.70 57.95
CA GLU A 142 1.90 -5.00 58.60
C GLU A 142 0.65 -5.70 58.05
N ALA A 143 -0.39 -4.94 57.69
CA ALA A 143 -1.59 -5.46 57.04
C ALA A 143 -1.33 -6.09 55.65
N ASP A 144 -0.33 -5.61 54.91
CA ASP A 144 0.05 -6.20 53.61
C ASP A 144 0.74 -7.56 53.82
N ILE A 145 1.45 -7.72 54.97
CA ILE A 145 2.13 -8.96 55.34
C ILE A 145 1.11 -10.00 55.88
N GLU A 146 0.16 -9.55 56.73
CA GLU A 146 -0.91 -10.42 57.25
C GLU A 146 -1.80 -10.94 56.09
N GLY A 147 -2.19 -10.05 55.14
CA GLY A 147 -2.96 -10.46 53.97
C GLY A 147 -2.25 -11.47 53.08
N ALA A 148 -0.93 -11.33 52.92
CA ALA A 148 -0.14 -12.30 52.15
C ALA A 148 0.03 -13.65 52.85
N ILE A 149 -0.01 -13.67 54.20
CA ILE A 149 0.05 -14.91 55.00
C ILE A 149 -1.29 -15.65 54.95
N ASP A 150 -2.41 -14.91 54.97
CA ASP A 150 -3.77 -15.48 54.91
C ASP A 150 -4.12 -16.07 53.53
N GLU A 151 -3.40 -15.69 52.49
CA GLU A 151 -3.55 -16.23 51.14
C GLU A 151 -2.72 -17.50 50.87
N LEU A 152 -1.86 -17.93 51.84
CA LEU A 152 -1.04 -19.15 51.72
C LEU A 152 -1.73 -20.36 52.35
#